data_c73b0254399760a87fc972a46f81bbc5
#
_entry.id   c73b0254399760a87fc972a46f81bbc5
#
_cell.length_a   1.000
_cell.length_b   1.000
_cell.length_c   1.000
_cell.angle_alpha   90.00
_cell.angle_beta   90.00
_cell.angle_gamma   90.00
#
_symmetry.space_group_name_H-M   'P 1'
#
loop_
_entity.id
_entity.type
_entity.pdbx_description
1 polymer ?
#
loop_
_entity_poly.entity_id
_entity_poly.type
_entity_poly.pdbx_seq_one_letter_code
_entity_poly.pdbx_strand_id
1 'polypeptide(L)'
;MSATRSAHRPLLDLAPTLPWVQLADLPSPISHAGVLPSRHTLLVKNDGDCGHLYGGNKLRKLEFLFADALSKGFSRVATIGAVGSNHALATATWARKLGMSCEVLHFDQQPTEHVRQTLRAIASQGAVLHPIGSVREVPAALAVWKTRFRARSGEDRTYFIAGGGSSAVGTLGYVNAGLEFALQMVNSDLPAPSTIRVAAGTSGTLAGLVVGLALARWTTTTIIGVRVTDAVVSNRIAVRRLIAGTKRLLNQHGVGVPAALPAWRLDHAQFEPGYGIPTPASEEAVAMARTLLDLQLENTYTGRTFASLLRDTSPGPHLYWHTLNQRPLEALIRDPRPALPEAYAPYI
;
A
#
# COMPACT_ATOMS: atom_id res chain seq x y z
N MET A 1 -9.61 15.37 -29.76
CA MET A 1 -8.45 14.47 -29.47
C MET A 1 -7.83 14.94 -28.18
N SER A 2 -8.19 14.33 -27.06
CA SER A 2 -7.62 14.63 -25.74
C SER A 2 -6.20 14.10 -25.70
N ALA A 3 -5.21 14.98 -25.49
CA ALA A 3 -3.84 14.59 -25.25
C ALA A 3 -3.84 13.65 -24.03
N THR A 4 -3.58 12.37 -24.25
CA THR A 4 -3.30 11.39 -23.22
C THR A 4 -2.15 11.95 -22.38
N ARG A 5 -2.44 12.37 -21.14
CA ARG A 5 -1.39 12.61 -20.14
C ARG A 5 -0.59 11.32 -20.03
N SER A 6 0.60 11.31 -20.60
CA SER A 6 1.54 10.20 -20.45
C SER A 6 1.73 9.96 -18.96
N ALA A 7 1.27 8.81 -18.50
CA ALA A 7 1.40 8.45 -17.10
C ALA A 7 2.89 8.37 -16.75
N HIS A 8 3.38 9.32 -15.96
CA HIS A 8 4.80 9.42 -15.65
C HIS A 8 5.25 8.25 -14.77
N ARG A 9 6.05 7.37 -15.34
CA ARG A 9 6.58 6.16 -14.71
C ARG A 9 8.09 6.09 -14.89
N PRO A 10 8.86 6.90 -14.14
CA PRO A 10 10.32 6.99 -14.33
C PRO A 10 11.06 5.64 -14.19
N LEU A 11 10.49 4.68 -13.49
CA LEU A 11 11.06 3.33 -13.44
C LEU A 11 11.01 2.63 -14.80
N LEU A 12 9.98 2.87 -15.61
CA LEU A 12 9.86 2.25 -16.93
C LEU A 12 10.85 2.83 -17.95
N ASP A 13 11.30 4.07 -17.74
CA ASP A 13 12.38 4.67 -18.54
C ASP A 13 13.70 3.94 -18.27
N LEU A 14 13.91 3.45 -17.04
CA LEU A 14 15.09 2.67 -16.66
C LEU A 14 14.97 1.19 -17.03
N ALA A 15 13.77 0.64 -16.97
CA ALA A 15 13.48 -0.79 -17.13
C ALA A 15 12.25 -1.00 -18.05
N PRO A 16 12.35 -0.71 -19.36
CA PRO A 16 11.20 -0.75 -20.27
C PRO A 16 10.64 -2.15 -20.51
N THR A 17 11.37 -3.19 -20.11
CA THR A 17 10.91 -4.59 -20.21
C THR A 17 10.05 -5.05 -19.01
N LEU A 18 9.89 -4.22 -17.98
CA LEU A 18 9.03 -4.55 -16.86
C LEU A 18 7.56 -4.57 -17.29
N PRO A 19 6.81 -5.66 -17.04
CA PRO A 19 5.37 -5.66 -17.24
C PRO A 19 4.69 -4.60 -16.36
N TRP A 20 3.82 -3.81 -16.98
CA TRP A 20 3.10 -2.74 -16.31
C TRP A 20 1.72 -2.53 -16.95
N VAL A 21 0.73 -2.16 -16.13
CA VAL A 21 -0.62 -1.76 -16.53
C VAL A 21 -1.03 -0.50 -15.78
N GLN A 22 -1.63 0.46 -16.47
CA GLN A 22 -2.04 1.71 -15.85
C GLN A 22 -3.29 1.53 -14.99
N LEU A 23 -3.16 1.80 -13.70
CA LEU A 23 -4.28 1.85 -12.73
C LEU A 23 -4.35 3.20 -12.02
N ALA A 24 -3.21 3.83 -11.80
CA ALA A 24 -3.09 5.07 -11.07
C ALA A 24 -2.82 6.26 -11.99
N ASP A 25 -3.37 7.41 -11.63
CA ASP A 25 -3.08 8.71 -12.23
C ASP A 25 -1.90 9.33 -11.49
N LEU A 26 -0.72 9.27 -12.11
CA LEU A 26 0.54 9.74 -11.53
C LEU A 26 1.14 10.87 -12.39
N PRO A 27 1.99 11.72 -11.81
CA PRO A 27 2.49 11.69 -10.44
C PRO A 27 1.43 12.12 -9.42
N SER A 28 1.45 11.52 -8.21
CA SER A 28 0.62 12.02 -7.11
C SER A 28 1.19 13.35 -6.59
N PRO A 29 0.34 14.27 -6.08
CA PRO A 29 0.82 15.59 -5.69
C PRO A 29 1.69 15.55 -4.44
N ILE A 30 2.65 16.50 -4.38
CA ILE A 30 3.34 16.90 -3.16
C ILE A 30 2.91 18.33 -2.86
N SER A 31 2.52 18.61 -1.62
CA SER A 31 2.12 19.93 -1.16
C SER A 31 2.86 20.33 0.11
N HIS A 32 3.06 21.65 0.26
CA HIS A 32 3.39 22.24 1.56
C HIS A 32 2.10 22.29 2.37
N ALA A 33 2.05 21.56 3.49
CA ALA A 33 0.85 21.38 4.29
C ALA A 33 0.85 22.24 5.57
N GLY A 34 1.82 23.15 5.71
CA GLY A 34 1.91 24.04 6.86
C GLY A 34 3.06 23.69 7.80
N VAL A 35 2.87 23.99 9.08
CA VAL A 35 3.87 23.82 10.13
C VAL A 35 3.31 22.94 11.23
N LEU A 36 4.07 21.93 11.65
CA LEU A 36 3.73 21.05 12.75
C LEU A 36 3.73 21.80 14.11
N PRO A 37 3.11 21.27 15.15
CA PRO A 37 3.23 21.82 16.50
C PRO A 37 4.68 21.99 16.97
N SER A 38 5.59 21.13 16.50
CA SER A 38 7.06 21.22 16.69
C SER A 38 7.72 22.36 15.93
N ARG A 39 6.95 23.22 15.22
CA ARG A 39 7.40 24.33 14.37
C ARG A 39 8.22 23.91 13.14
N HIS A 40 8.20 22.63 12.75
CA HIS A 40 8.85 22.15 11.54
C HIS A 40 7.88 22.14 10.35
N THR A 41 8.41 22.42 9.18
CA THR A 41 7.67 22.37 7.91
C THR A 41 7.16 20.97 7.65
N LEU A 42 5.87 20.85 7.32
CA LEU A 42 5.21 19.62 6.90
C LEU A 42 4.96 19.63 5.39
N LEU A 43 5.46 18.60 4.73
CA LEU A 43 5.12 18.25 3.36
C LEU A 43 4.22 17.02 3.36
N VAL A 44 3.27 16.96 2.43
CA VAL A 44 2.40 15.78 2.23
C VAL A 44 2.55 15.28 0.80
N LYS A 45 2.92 14.01 0.65
CA LYS A 45 2.83 13.28 -0.62
C LYS A 45 1.52 12.48 -0.59
N ASN A 46 0.55 12.85 -1.44
CA ASN A 46 -0.80 12.31 -1.37
C ASN A 46 -1.05 11.24 -2.46
N ASP A 47 -1.00 9.95 -2.08
CA ASP A 47 -1.43 8.84 -2.95
C ASP A 47 -2.94 8.56 -2.83
N GLY A 48 -3.67 9.25 -1.96
CA GLY A 48 -5.07 8.95 -1.68
C GLY A 48 -5.99 9.07 -2.90
N ASP A 49 -5.73 10.04 -3.76
CA ASP A 49 -6.54 10.36 -4.93
C ASP A 49 -5.98 9.80 -6.25
N CYS A 50 -4.91 9.01 -6.19
CA CYS A 50 -4.22 8.55 -7.39
C CYS A 50 -5.01 7.57 -8.27
N GLY A 51 -6.23 7.18 -7.91
CA GLY A 51 -7.08 6.27 -8.69
C GLY A 51 -8.51 6.78 -8.86
N HIS A 52 -9.07 6.63 -10.05
CA HIS A 52 -10.43 7.10 -10.34
C HIS A 52 -11.54 6.22 -9.71
N LEU A 53 -11.29 4.91 -9.50
CA LEU A 53 -12.22 4.00 -8.82
C LEU A 53 -11.88 3.85 -7.34
N TYR A 54 -10.62 3.62 -7.04
CA TYR A 54 -10.09 3.40 -5.71
C TYR A 54 -8.63 3.82 -5.72
N GLY A 55 -8.22 4.69 -4.83
CA GLY A 55 -6.87 5.23 -4.74
C GLY A 55 -5.99 4.55 -3.70
N GLY A 56 -5.02 5.31 -3.22
CA GLY A 56 -4.09 4.88 -2.17
C GLY A 56 -2.92 4.06 -2.67
N ASN A 57 -2.04 3.74 -1.74
CA ASN A 57 -0.74 3.12 -2.02
C ASN A 57 -0.81 1.74 -2.72
N LYS A 58 -1.95 1.08 -2.68
CA LYS A 58 -2.07 -0.27 -3.23
C LYS A 58 -2.04 -0.27 -4.75
N LEU A 59 -2.57 0.78 -5.39
CA LEU A 59 -2.60 0.87 -6.85
C LEU A 59 -1.21 0.80 -7.46
N ARG A 60 -0.27 1.56 -6.91
CA ARG A 60 1.11 1.56 -7.41
C ARG A 60 1.71 0.15 -7.44
N LYS A 61 1.39 -0.68 -6.44
CA LYS A 61 1.85 -2.07 -6.38
C LYS A 61 1.08 -2.96 -7.34
N LEU A 62 -0.23 -2.76 -7.44
CA LEU A 62 -1.12 -3.55 -8.28
C LEU A 62 -0.84 -3.33 -9.77
N GLU A 63 -0.36 -2.17 -10.20
CA GLU A 63 0.07 -1.92 -11.58
C GLU A 63 1.08 -2.96 -12.08
N PHE A 64 2.06 -3.32 -11.24
CA PHE A 64 3.06 -4.33 -11.59
C PHE A 64 2.58 -5.75 -11.32
N LEU A 65 1.80 -5.98 -10.25
CA LEU A 65 1.30 -7.31 -9.90
C LEU A 65 0.28 -7.82 -10.90
N PHE A 66 -0.66 -7.00 -11.35
CA PHE A 66 -1.62 -7.38 -12.38
C PHE A 66 -0.95 -7.57 -13.73
N ALA A 67 0.00 -6.70 -14.09
CA ALA A 67 0.74 -6.85 -15.32
C ALA A 67 1.57 -8.13 -15.35
N ASP A 68 2.21 -8.50 -14.22
CA ASP A 68 2.95 -9.76 -14.09
C ASP A 68 2.00 -10.97 -14.18
N ALA A 69 0.81 -10.89 -13.58
CA ALA A 69 -0.20 -11.94 -13.70
C ALA A 69 -0.67 -12.10 -15.15
N LEU A 70 -1.04 -11.00 -15.81
CA LEU A 70 -1.52 -10.99 -17.19
C LEU A 70 -0.46 -11.48 -18.18
N SER A 71 0.81 -11.04 -18.04
CA SER A 71 1.91 -11.48 -18.88
C SER A 71 2.20 -12.98 -18.79
N LYS A 72 1.82 -13.60 -17.68
CA LYS A 72 1.91 -15.05 -17.45
C LYS A 72 0.63 -15.82 -17.80
N GLY A 73 -0.36 -15.16 -18.39
CA GLY A 73 -1.61 -15.75 -18.83
C GLY A 73 -2.57 -16.13 -17.70
N PHE A 74 -2.51 -15.45 -16.55
CA PHE A 74 -3.50 -15.66 -15.48
C PHE A 74 -4.75 -14.79 -15.72
N SER A 75 -5.93 -15.39 -15.61
CA SER A 75 -7.23 -14.72 -15.59
C SER A 75 -7.83 -14.60 -14.19
N ARG A 76 -7.17 -15.18 -13.18
CA ARG A 76 -7.60 -15.18 -11.79
C ARG A 76 -6.48 -14.69 -10.88
N VAL A 77 -6.87 -13.92 -9.88
CA VAL A 77 -5.99 -13.52 -8.78
C VAL A 77 -6.57 -13.95 -7.44
N ALA A 78 -5.70 -14.25 -6.48
CA ALA A 78 -6.11 -14.42 -5.10
C ALA A 78 -5.23 -13.56 -4.20
N THR A 79 -5.81 -13.07 -3.10
CA THR A 79 -5.06 -12.32 -2.10
C THR A 79 -5.52 -12.66 -0.68
N ILE A 80 -4.85 -12.10 0.32
CA ILE A 80 -5.17 -12.26 1.73
C ILE A 80 -5.18 -10.92 2.45
N GLY A 81 -6.10 -10.75 3.38
CA GLY A 81 -6.19 -9.60 4.27
C GLY A 81 -7.14 -9.82 5.42
N ALA A 82 -7.19 -8.90 6.37
CA ALA A 82 -8.27 -8.82 7.34
C ALA A 82 -9.60 -8.50 6.63
N VAL A 83 -10.73 -8.73 7.27
CA VAL A 83 -12.08 -8.47 6.68
C VAL A 83 -12.22 -7.04 6.15
N GLY A 84 -11.67 -6.03 6.86
CA GLY A 84 -11.64 -4.63 6.43
C GLY A 84 -10.39 -4.21 5.63
N SER A 85 -9.77 -5.13 4.91
CA SER A 85 -8.49 -4.88 4.23
C SER A 85 -8.62 -3.96 3.02
N ASN A 86 -8.03 -2.77 3.10
CA ASN A 86 -7.88 -1.86 1.95
C ASN A 86 -7.12 -2.50 0.77
N HIS A 87 -6.23 -3.46 1.05
CA HIS A 87 -5.53 -4.19 -0.02
C HIS A 87 -6.45 -5.16 -0.73
N ALA A 88 -7.27 -5.91 0.01
CA ALA A 88 -8.24 -6.83 -0.58
C ALA A 88 -9.25 -6.06 -1.44
N LEU A 89 -9.77 -4.94 -0.93
CA LEU A 89 -10.69 -4.09 -1.68
C LEU A 89 -10.06 -3.54 -2.97
N ALA A 90 -8.86 -2.98 -2.89
CA ALA A 90 -8.14 -2.51 -4.07
C ALA A 90 -7.94 -3.65 -5.09
N THR A 91 -7.53 -4.82 -4.62
CA THR A 91 -7.32 -5.99 -5.50
C THR A 91 -8.61 -6.43 -6.17
N ALA A 92 -9.72 -6.56 -5.44
CA ALA A 92 -11.02 -6.97 -5.98
C ALA A 92 -11.56 -5.93 -6.99
N THR A 93 -11.48 -4.64 -6.64
CA THR A 93 -11.95 -3.53 -7.50
C THR A 93 -11.22 -3.53 -8.84
N TRP A 94 -9.90 -3.60 -8.82
CA TRP A 94 -9.10 -3.52 -10.04
C TRP A 94 -9.03 -4.84 -10.80
N ALA A 95 -9.13 -6.00 -10.13
CA ALA A 95 -9.32 -7.28 -10.81
C ALA A 95 -10.58 -7.26 -11.67
N ARG A 96 -11.71 -6.85 -11.08
CA ARG A 96 -12.96 -6.68 -11.83
C ARG A 96 -12.82 -5.72 -13.02
N LYS A 97 -12.15 -4.58 -12.84
CA LYS A 97 -11.93 -3.60 -13.92
C LYS A 97 -11.13 -4.19 -15.08
N LEU A 98 -10.19 -5.08 -14.77
CA LEU A 98 -9.33 -5.77 -15.74
C LEU A 98 -9.96 -7.06 -16.30
N GLY A 99 -11.21 -7.39 -15.93
CA GLY A 99 -11.87 -8.62 -16.37
C GLY A 99 -11.33 -9.89 -15.72
N MET A 100 -10.59 -9.78 -14.60
CA MET A 100 -10.04 -10.90 -13.86
C MET A 100 -10.96 -11.31 -12.71
N SER A 101 -11.05 -12.61 -12.43
CA SER A 101 -11.70 -13.12 -11.23
C SER A 101 -10.81 -12.88 -10.00
N CYS A 102 -11.42 -12.58 -8.84
CA CYS A 102 -10.71 -12.34 -7.60
C CYS A 102 -11.21 -13.26 -6.48
N GLU A 103 -10.27 -13.87 -5.76
CA GLU A 103 -10.53 -14.62 -4.54
C GLU A 103 -9.82 -13.91 -3.37
N VAL A 104 -10.52 -13.80 -2.23
CA VAL A 104 -9.97 -13.15 -1.04
C VAL A 104 -10.04 -14.09 0.15
N LEU A 105 -8.87 -14.35 0.73
CA LEU A 105 -8.75 -15.07 2.00
C LEU A 105 -8.84 -14.04 3.13
N HIS A 106 -9.87 -14.13 3.97
CA HIS A 106 -10.11 -13.18 5.05
C HIS A 106 -9.83 -13.78 6.42
N PHE A 107 -9.00 -13.12 7.21
CA PHE A 107 -8.90 -13.38 8.64
C PHE A 107 -9.66 -12.32 9.44
N ASP A 108 -10.07 -12.69 10.64
CA ASP A 108 -10.93 -11.89 11.50
C ASP A 108 -10.28 -10.55 11.91
N GLN A 109 -11.14 -9.56 12.05
CA GLN A 109 -10.83 -8.24 12.55
C GLN A 109 -11.98 -7.73 13.43
N GLN A 110 -11.70 -6.80 14.33
CA GLN A 110 -12.76 -6.16 15.12
C GLN A 110 -13.79 -5.50 14.18
N PRO A 111 -15.09 -5.80 14.33
CA PRO A 111 -16.15 -5.21 13.51
C PRO A 111 -16.31 -3.72 13.82
N THR A 112 -16.04 -2.89 12.84
CA THR A 112 -16.35 -1.45 12.85
C THR A 112 -17.17 -1.12 11.61
N GLU A 113 -17.80 0.05 11.57
CA GLU A 113 -18.58 0.44 10.39
C GLU A 113 -17.71 0.48 9.13
N HIS A 114 -16.49 0.99 9.23
CA HIS A 114 -15.54 0.96 8.11
C HIS A 114 -15.23 -0.47 7.63
N VAL A 115 -15.09 -1.43 8.55
CA VAL A 115 -14.87 -2.85 8.21
C VAL A 115 -16.08 -3.43 7.50
N ARG A 116 -17.30 -3.13 7.95
CA ARG A 116 -18.55 -3.55 7.31
C ARG A 116 -18.69 -2.99 5.89
N GLN A 117 -18.46 -1.69 5.73
CA GLN A 117 -18.49 -1.03 4.42
C GLN A 117 -17.44 -1.62 3.46
N THR A 118 -16.21 -1.85 3.95
CA THR A 118 -15.15 -2.47 3.16
C THR A 118 -15.51 -3.87 2.71
N LEU A 119 -16.08 -4.70 3.58
CA LEU A 119 -16.53 -6.06 3.24
C LEU A 119 -17.63 -6.03 2.17
N ARG A 120 -18.66 -5.17 2.34
CA ARG A 120 -19.73 -4.98 1.35
C ARG A 120 -19.17 -4.51 0.01
N ALA A 121 -18.22 -3.60 0.02
CA ALA A 121 -17.55 -3.13 -1.18
C ALA A 121 -16.76 -4.26 -1.88
N ILE A 122 -16.02 -5.09 -1.15
CA ILE A 122 -15.29 -6.25 -1.71
C ILE A 122 -16.27 -7.25 -2.34
N ALA A 123 -17.33 -7.62 -1.63
CA ALA A 123 -18.36 -8.53 -2.13
C ALA A 123 -19.03 -7.98 -3.40
N SER A 124 -19.34 -6.68 -3.42
CA SER A 124 -19.91 -5.98 -4.57
C SER A 124 -19.02 -5.96 -5.82
N GLN A 125 -17.72 -6.26 -5.67
CA GLN A 125 -16.84 -6.45 -6.82
C GLN A 125 -16.94 -7.87 -7.41
N GLY A 126 -17.72 -8.77 -6.82
CA GLY A 126 -17.85 -10.16 -7.25
C GLY A 126 -16.68 -11.03 -6.82
N ALA A 127 -15.95 -10.64 -5.78
CA ALA A 127 -14.88 -11.44 -5.22
C ALA A 127 -15.45 -12.68 -4.48
N VAL A 128 -14.81 -13.83 -4.67
CA VAL A 128 -15.09 -15.04 -3.89
C VAL A 128 -14.38 -14.93 -2.54
N LEU A 129 -15.15 -15.01 -1.45
CA LEU A 129 -14.66 -14.78 -0.10
C LEU A 129 -14.43 -16.09 0.63
N HIS A 130 -13.25 -16.27 1.18
CA HIS A 130 -12.85 -17.45 1.94
C HIS A 130 -12.47 -17.04 3.37
N PRO A 131 -13.33 -17.31 4.37
CA PRO A 131 -13.01 -17.05 5.77
C PRO A 131 -11.91 -18.02 6.23
N ILE A 132 -10.92 -17.51 6.94
CA ILE A 132 -9.83 -18.30 7.54
C ILE A 132 -10.04 -18.45 9.06
N GLY A 133 -10.75 -17.48 9.67
CA GLY A 133 -10.82 -17.35 11.12
C GLY A 133 -9.75 -16.39 11.66
N SER A 134 -9.10 -16.73 12.74
CA SER A 134 -8.17 -15.83 13.42
C SER A 134 -6.87 -15.60 12.65
N VAL A 135 -6.18 -14.49 12.94
CA VAL A 135 -4.86 -14.19 12.36
C VAL A 135 -3.81 -15.28 12.66
N ARG A 136 -3.99 -16.06 13.74
CA ARG A 136 -3.10 -17.16 14.11
C ARG A 136 -3.18 -18.34 13.15
N GLU A 137 -4.30 -18.52 12.48
CA GLU A 137 -4.55 -19.58 11.51
C GLU A 137 -3.99 -19.25 10.11
N VAL A 138 -3.65 -17.98 9.87
CA VAL A 138 -3.17 -17.50 8.57
C VAL A 138 -1.98 -18.30 8.01
N PRO A 139 -0.93 -18.67 8.79
CA PRO A 139 0.19 -19.43 8.23
C PRO A 139 -0.23 -20.81 7.68
N ALA A 140 -1.03 -21.53 8.44
CA ALA A 140 -1.53 -22.85 8.02
C ALA A 140 -2.49 -22.73 6.83
N ALA A 141 -3.44 -21.82 6.90
CA ALA A 141 -4.37 -21.53 5.82
C ALA A 141 -3.64 -21.16 4.52
N LEU A 142 -2.63 -20.29 4.59
CA LEU A 142 -1.82 -19.92 3.42
C LEU A 142 -1.08 -21.11 2.81
N ALA A 143 -0.56 -22.03 3.62
CA ALA A 143 0.09 -23.24 3.12
C ALA A 143 -0.90 -24.10 2.30
N VAL A 144 -2.10 -24.34 2.86
CA VAL A 144 -3.17 -25.11 2.20
C VAL A 144 -3.63 -24.40 0.91
N TRP A 145 -3.96 -23.11 0.99
CA TRP A 145 -4.49 -22.39 -0.17
C TRP A 145 -3.46 -22.23 -1.29
N LYS A 146 -2.19 -21.96 -0.98
CA LYS A 146 -1.12 -21.92 -1.99
C LYS A 146 -0.94 -23.26 -2.70
N THR A 147 -1.07 -24.37 -1.98
CA THR A 147 -1.06 -25.70 -2.58
C THR A 147 -2.27 -25.90 -3.51
N ARG A 148 -3.48 -25.54 -3.06
CA ARG A 148 -4.69 -25.56 -3.89
C ARG A 148 -4.56 -24.72 -5.15
N PHE A 149 -4.06 -23.48 -5.05
CA PHE A 149 -3.86 -22.61 -6.20
C PHE A 149 -2.81 -23.16 -7.19
N ARG A 150 -1.75 -23.78 -6.69
CA ARG A 150 -0.73 -24.41 -7.53
C ARG A 150 -1.24 -25.67 -8.26
N ALA A 151 -2.18 -26.38 -7.67
CA ALA A 151 -2.79 -27.56 -8.27
C ALA A 151 -3.80 -27.22 -9.39
N ARG A 152 -4.25 -25.97 -9.49
CA ARG A 152 -5.17 -25.53 -10.54
C ARG A 152 -4.44 -25.44 -11.89
N SER A 153 -5.14 -25.80 -12.96
CA SER A 153 -4.64 -25.80 -14.34
C SER A 153 -5.57 -25.04 -15.28
N GLY A 154 -5.16 -24.83 -16.50
CA GLY A 154 -5.97 -24.13 -17.51
C GLY A 154 -6.40 -22.74 -17.03
N GLU A 155 -7.66 -22.41 -17.27
CA GLU A 155 -8.27 -21.14 -16.90
C GLU A 155 -8.44 -20.94 -15.38
N ASP A 156 -8.37 -22.03 -14.59
CA ASP A 156 -8.45 -21.95 -13.13
C ASP A 156 -7.13 -21.57 -12.45
N ARG A 157 -6.04 -21.51 -13.20
CA ARG A 157 -4.74 -21.05 -12.65
C ARG A 157 -4.90 -19.70 -11.96
N THR A 158 -4.41 -19.64 -10.72
CA THR A 158 -4.61 -18.47 -9.87
C THR A 158 -3.28 -17.85 -9.47
N TYR A 159 -3.11 -16.56 -9.80
CA TYR A 159 -1.95 -15.77 -9.37
C TYR A 159 -2.15 -15.27 -7.94
N PHE A 160 -1.29 -15.69 -7.02
CA PHE A 160 -1.38 -15.27 -5.63
C PHE A 160 -0.66 -13.96 -5.36
N ILE A 161 -1.41 -12.92 -5.03
CA ILE A 161 -0.91 -11.62 -4.59
C ILE A 161 -0.74 -11.67 -3.06
N ALA A 162 0.49 -11.53 -2.58
CA ALA A 162 0.79 -11.52 -1.15
C ALA A 162 0.05 -10.38 -0.42
N GLY A 163 -0.24 -10.56 0.86
CA GLY A 163 -0.90 -9.54 1.67
C GLY A 163 -0.25 -8.17 1.56
N GLY A 164 -1.06 -7.12 1.38
CA GLY A 164 -0.58 -5.76 1.12
C GLY A 164 0.21 -5.58 -0.17
N GLY A 165 0.21 -6.56 -1.09
CA GLY A 165 0.97 -6.53 -2.33
C GLY A 165 2.49 -6.56 -2.13
N SER A 166 2.98 -7.07 -1.00
CA SER A 166 4.40 -7.00 -0.65
C SER A 166 5.15 -8.23 -1.16
N SER A 167 5.69 -8.10 -2.36
CA SER A 167 6.61 -9.03 -3.05
C SER A 167 7.65 -8.20 -3.81
N ALA A 168 8.67 -8.83 -4.40
CA ALA A 168 9.63 -8.13 -5.24
C ALA A 168 8.93 -7.36 -6.38
N VAL A 169 7.95 -7.98 -7.04
CA VAL A 169 7.15 -7.35 -8.11
C VAL A 169 6.32 -6.17 -7.59
N GLY A 170 5.52 -6.39 -6.54
CA GLY A 170 4.67 -5.32 -6.01
C GLY A 170 5.46 -4.15 -5.40
N THR A 171 6.67 -4.40 -4.89
CA THR A 171 7.56 -3.37 -4.37
C THR A 171 8.01 -2.38 -5.46
N LEU A 172 8.04 -2.80 -6.74
CA LEU A 172 8.38 -1.92 -7.88
C LEU A 172 7.49 -0.68 -7.95
N GLY A 173 6.22 -0.77 -7.56
CA GLY A 173 5.33 0.38 -7.51
C GLY A 173 5.85 1.51 -6.60
N TYR A 174 6.54 1.15 -5.52
CA TYR A 174 7.15 2.13 -4.63
C TYR A 174 8.62 2.43 -4.97
N VAL A 175 9.29 1.60 -5.75
CA VAL A 175 10.52 2.01 -6.45
C VAL A 175 10.19 3.16 -7.40
N ASN A 176 9.16 3.01 -8.21
CA ASN A 176 8.68 4.08 -9.10
C ASN A 176 8.28 5.35 -8.32
N ALA A 177 7.58 5.19 -7.19
CA ALA A 177 7.17 6.32 -6.34
C ALA A 177 8.37 7.08 -5.74
N GLY A 178 9.44 6.39 -5.38
CA GLY A 178 10.67 7.02 -4.89
C GLY A 178 11.39 7.83 -5.99
N LEU A 179 11.45 7.30 -7.21
CA LEU A 179 11.98 8.01 -8.38
C LEU A 179 11.10 9.23 -8.72
N GLU A 180 9.78 9.05 -8.75
CA GLU A 180 8.79 10.12 -8.97
C GLU A 180 8.96 11.25 -7.97
N PHE A 181 9.06 10.90 -6.68
CA PHE A 181 9.29 11.86 -5.60
C PHE A 181 10.56 12.66 -5.82
N ALA A 182 11.68 12.01 -6.10
CA ALA A 182 12.96 12.70 -6.32
C ALA A 182 12.88 13.68 -7.50
N LEU A 183 12.25 13.28 -8.61
CA LEU A 183 12.02 14.15 -9.76
C LEU A 183 11.13 15.35 -9.42
N GLN A 184 10.06 15.15 -8.65
CA GLN A 184 9.19 16.24 -8.22
C GLN A 184 9.93 17.23 -7.31
N MET A 185 10.76 16.74 -6.39
CA MET A 185 11.53 17.59 -5.49
C MET A 185 12.58 18.43 -6.24
N VAL A 186 13.26 17.85 -7.24
CA VAL A 186 14.24 18.59 -8.06
C VAL A 186 13.56 19.68 -8.90
N ASN A 187 12.32 19.46 -9.32
CA ASN A 187 11.54 20.38 -10.16
C ASN A 187 10.60 21.30 -9.34
N SER A 188 10.81 21.44 -8.05
CA SER A 188 10.01 22.29 -7.16
C SER A 188 10.87 23.13 -6.25
N ASP A 189 10.30 24.22 -5.71
CA ASP A 189 10.92 25.06 -4.68
C ASP A 189 10.68 24.54 -3.25
N LEU A 190 10.15 23.30 -3.12
CA LEU A 190 9.88 22.71 -1.81
C LEU A 190 11.20 22.35 -1.10
N PRO A 191 11.30 22.55 0.21
CA PRO A 191 12.48 22.18 0.95
C PRO A 191 12.63 20.65 1.01
N ALA A 192 13.85 20.14 0.81
CA ALA A 192 14.14 18.73 0.90
C ALA A 192 13.83 18.18 2.31
N PRO A 193 12.98 17.15 2.44
CA PRO A 193 12.62 16.62 3.76
C PRO A 193 13.79 15.88 4.40
N SER A 194 14.02 16.11 5.70
CA SER A 194 14.97 15.35 6.51
C SER A 194 14.46 13.93 6.78
N THR A 195 13.12 13.78 6.88
CA THR A 195 12.48 12.47 7.07
C THR A 195 11.26 12.30 6.17
N ILE A 196 11.05 11.05 5.73
CA ILE A 196 9.80 10.59 5.12
C ILE A 196 9.15 9.56 6.04
N ARG A 197 7.90 9.79 6.45
CA ARG A 197 7.13 8.82 7.23
C ARG A 197 6.07 8.14 6.40
N VAL A 198 6.03 6.81 6.51
CA VAL A 198 5.06 5.98 5.80
C VAL A 198 4.64 4.79 6.65
N ALA A 199 3.39 4.36 6.53
CA ALA A 199 2.90 3.17 7.23
C ALA A 199 3.64 1.90 6.79
N ALA A 200 4.11 1.11 7.74
CA ALA A 200 4.76 -0.17 7.53
C ALA A 200 3.88 -1.32 8.06
N GLY A 201 2.91 -1.76 7.24
CA GLY A 201 2.14 -2.99 7.47
C GLY A 201 2.96 -4.21 7.04
N THR A 202 2.95 -4.56 5.76
CA THR A 202 3.75 -5.65 5.18
C THR A 202 5.08 -5.18 4.58
N SER A 203 5.49 -3.96 4.88
CA SER A 203 6.79 -3.32 4.60
C SER A 203 7.16 -3.10 3.12
N GLY A 204 6.35 -3.50 2.14
CA GLY A 204 6.68 -3.33 0.72
C GLY A 204 6.78 -1.86 0.28
N THR A 205 6.00 -0.97 0.89
CA THR A 205 6.06 0.48 0.63
C THR A 205 7.40 1.06 1.07
N LEU A 206 7.81 0.78 2.32
CA LEU A 206 9.10 1.19 2.86
C LEU A 206 10.26 0.66 2.01
N ALA A 207 10.25 -0.64 1.71
CA ALA A 207 11.31 -1.28 0.92
C ALA A 207 11.44 -0.67 -0.48
N GLY A 208 10.31 -0.36 -1.12
CA GLY A 208 10.28 0.27 -2.45
C GLY A 208 10.84 1.68 -2.43
N LEU A 209 10.45 2.50 -1.44
CA LEU A 209 11.00 3.85 -1.28
C LEU A 209 12.52 3.82 -1.08
N VAL A 210 13.03 2.89 -0.25
CA VAL A 210 14.49 2.73 -0.04
C VAL A 210 15.21 2.46 -1.36
N VAL A 211 14.68 1.54 -2.19
CA VAL A 211 15.30 1.20 -3.49
C VAL A 211 15.12 2.33 -4.49
N GLY A 212 13.95 2.97 -4.56
CA GLY A 212 13.66 4.05 -5.50
C GLY A 212 14.50 5.29 -5.25
N LEU A 213 14.64 5.70 -3.99
CA LEU A 213 15.51 6.82 -3.61
C LEU A 213 16.99 6.50 -3.81
N ALA A 214 17.42 5.24 -3.61
CA ALA A 214 18.77 4.83 -3.96
C ALA A 214 19.05 4.95 -5.47
N LEU A 215 18.12 4.55 -6.33
CA LEU A 215 18.22 4.72 -7.78
C LEU A 215 18.27 6.19 -8.17
N ALA A 216 17.48 7.04 -7.52
CA ALA A 216 17.52 8.49 -7.69
C ALA A 216 18.78 9.15 -7.10
N ARG A 217 19.66 8.41 -6.43
CA ARG A 217 20.80 8.92 -5.65
C ARG A 217 20.41 9.92 -4.55
N TRP A 218 19.18 9.83 -4.07
CA TRP A 218 18.64 10.66 -3.00
C TRP A 218 18.86 9.95 -1.65
N THR A 219 19.99 10.24 -1.01
CA THR A 219 20.43 9.52 0.21
C THR A 219 20.37 10.37 1.48
N THR A 220 20.03 11.65 1.38
CA THR A 220 20.03 12.61 2.51
C THR A 220 18.82 12.49 3.43
N THR A 221 17.72 11.91 2.94
CA THR A 221 16.46 11.75 3.68
C THR A 221 16.41 10.40 4.40
N THR A 222 16.03 10.40 5.67
CA THR A 222 15.78 9.17 6.42
C THR A 222 14.34 8.70 6.22
N ILE A 223 14.14 7.44 5.82
CA ILE A 223 12.81 6.87 5.65
C ILE A 223 12.38 6.14 6.93
N ILE A 224 11.27 6.55 7.51
CA ILE A 224 10.74 6.00 8.76
C ILE A 224 9.46 5.22 8.44
N GLY A 225 9.56 3.89 8.49
CA GLY A 225 8.40 3.01 8.41
C GLY A 225 7.75 2.88 9.79
N VAL A 226 6.54 3.44 9.94
CA VAL A 226 5.80 3.30 11.20
C VAL A 226 5.11 1.93 11.23
N ARG A 227 5.57 1.05 12.12
CA ARG A 227 5.05 -0.31 12.25
C ARG A 227 3.63 -0.29 12.78
N VAL A 228 2.73 -0.89 12.04
CA VAL A 228 1.28 -0.96 12.34
C VAL A 228 0.75 -2.39 12.37
N THR A 229 1.63 -3.38 12.22
CA THR A 229 1.30 -4.81 12.31
C THR A 229 2.27 -5.52 13.25
N ASP A 230 2.00 -6.78 13.56
CA ASP A 230 2.85 -7.61 14.40
C ASP A 230 4.30 -7.68 13.89
N ALA A 231 5.24 -7.79 14.83
CA ALA A 231 6.67 -7.85 14.52
C ALA A 231 7.07 -9.06 13.65
N VAL A 232 6.28 -10.12 13.67
CA VAL A 232 6.46 -11.28 12.77
C VAL A 232 6.25 -10.88 11.31
N VAL A 233 5.33 -9.93 11.04
CA VAL A 233 4.99 -9.45 9.70
C VAL A 233 5.88 -8.30 9.28
N SER A 234 6.08 -7.31 10.15
CA SER A 234 6.84 -6.09 9.86
C SER A 234 8.06 -5.96 10.76
N ASN A 235 9.21 -6.32 10.24
CA ASN A 235 10.50 -6.28 10.93
C ASN A 235 11.65 -6.00 9.95
N ARG A 236 12.84 -5.74 10.49
CA ARG A 236 14.03 -5.41 9.68
C ARG A 236 14.42 -6.51 8.69
N ILE A 237 14.19 -7.79 9.03
CA ILE A 237 14.49 -8.92 8.14
C ILE A 237 13.53 -8.92 6.96
N ALA A 238 12.23 -8.72 7.19
CA ALA A 238 11.21 -8.64 6.14
C ALA A 238 11.52 -7.50 5.15
N VAL A 239 11.85 -6.29 5.66
CA VAL A 239 12.25 -5.16 4.83
C VAL A 239 13.48 -5.48 3.99
N ARG A 240 14.54 -6.02 4.61
CA ARG A 240 15.78 -6.39 3.91
C ARG A 240 15.56 -7.46 2.83
N ARG A 241 14.70 -8.45 3.09
CA ARG A 241 14.33 -9.47 2.10
C ARG A 241 13.62 -8.87 0.89
N LEU A 242 12.70 -7.94 1.12
CA LEU A 242 12.01 -7.22 0.04
C LEU A 242 12.99 -6.37 -0.76
N ILE A 243 13.86 -5.60 -0.11
CA ILE A 243 14.92 -4.82 -0.79
C ILE A 243 15.78 -5.75 -1.66
N ALA A 244 16.30 -6.84 -1.10
CA ALA A 244 17.15 -7.78 -1.82
C ALA A 244 16.43 -8.45 -3.01
N GLY A 245 15.18 -8.87 -2.81
CA GLY A 245 14.35 -9.45 -3.88
C GLY A 245 14.07 -8.46 -5.01
N THR A 246 13.76 -7.21 -4.66
CA THR A 246 13.50 -6.13 -5.62
C THR A 246 14.78 -5.75 -6.39
N LYS A 247 15.92 -5.65 -5.71
CA LYS A 247 17.24 -5.42 -6.38
C LYS A 247 17.57 -6.54 -7.37
N ARG A 248 17.33 -7.81 -6.99
CA ARG A 248 17.55 -8.95 -7.89
C ARG A 248 16.65 -8.86 -9.12
N LEU A 249 15.37 -8.54 -8.94
CA LEU A 249 14.42 -8.38 -10.03
C LEU A 249 14.83 -7.24 -10.97
N LEU A 250 15.21 -6.09 -10.44
CA LEU A 250 15.68 -4.96 -11.22
C LEU A 250 16.95 -5.30 -12.04
N ASN A 251 17.89 -6.02 -11.43
CA ASN A 251 19.09 -6.48 -12.13
C ASN A 251 18.76 -7.41 -13.31
N GLN A 252 17.73 -8.25 -13.20
CA GLN A 252 17.25 -9.10 -14.32
C GLN A 252 16.70 -8.27 -15.49
N HIS A 253 16.28 -7.04 -15.23
CA HIS A 253 15.81 -6.07 -16.22
C HIS A 253 16.87 -5.01 -16.57
N GLY A 254 18.15 -5.27 -16.27
CA GLY A 254 19.27 -4.40 -16.63
C GLY A 254 19.48 -3.18 -15.72
N VAL A 255 18.75 -3.08 -14.59
CA VAL A 255 18.84 -1.93 -13.69
C VAL A 255 19.66 -2.26 -12.45
N GLY A 256 20.88 -1.73 -12.40
CA GLY A 256 21.77 -1.85 -11.24
C GLY A 256 21.38 -0.86 -10.12
N VAL A 257 21.01 -1.37 -8.95
CA VAL A 257 20.72 -0.53 -7.78
C VAL A 257 22.01 -0.20 -7.04
N PRO A 258 22.31 1.09 -6.77
CA PRO A 258 23.50 1.49 -6.01
C PRO A 258 23.68 0.74 -4.69
N ALA A 259 24.94 0.55 -4.27
CA ALA A 259 25.24 -0.07 -2.98
C ALA A 259 24.80 0.84 -1.81
N ALA A 260 25.03 2.15 -1.94
CA ALA A 260 24.59 3.15 -0.98
C ALA A 260 23.06 3.28 -1.01
N LEU A 261 22.42 2.95 0.11
CA LEU A 261 20.99 3.11 0.32
C LEU A 261 20.73 4.30 1.25
N PRO A 262 19.61 5.01 1.11
CA PRO A 262 19.21 5.99 2.10
C PRO A 262 19.03 5.33 3.48
N ALA A 263 19.22 6.11 4.54
CA ALA A 263 18.96 5.66 5.89
C ALA A 263 17.47 5.31 6.06
N TRP A 264 17.19 4.19 6.75
CA TRP A 264 15.82 3.81 7.08
C TRP A 264 15.74 3.10 8.43
N ARG A 265 14.61 3.26 9.08
CA ARG A 265 14.30 2.58 10.34
C ARG A 265 12.81 2.25 10.45
N LEU A 266 12.49 1.32 11.35
CA LEU A 266 11.12 1.08 11.78
C LEU A 266 10.89 1.84 13.10
N ASP A 267 9.78 2.57 13.15
CA ASP A 267 9.23 3.11 14.38
C ASP A 267 8.20 2.12 14.94
N HIS A 268 8.43 1.63 16.14
CA HIS A 268 7.61 0.63 16.81
C HIS A 268 6.63 1.25 17.82
N ALA A 269 6.77 2.54 18.15
CA ALA A 269 6.09 3.19 19.26
C ALA A 269 4.57 3.32 19.07
N GLN A 270 4.07 3.17 17.85
CA GLN A 270 2.64 3.34 17.53
C GLN A 270 1.88 2.01 17.41
N PHE A 271 2.50 0.86 17.64
CA PHE A 271 1.85 -0.44 17.41
C PHE A 271 0.87 -0.87 18.51
N GLU A 272 1.21 -0.62 19.76
CA GLU A 272 0.37 -1.05 20.89
C GLU A 272 -1.00 -0.33 20.88
N PRO A 273 -2.07 -1.00 21.33
CA PRO A 273 -2.14 -2.35 21.91
C PRO A 273 -2.29 -3.47 20.85
N GLY A 274 -2.27 -3.19 19.54
CA GLY A 274 -2.37 -4.21 18.52
C GLY A 274 -2.89 -3.70 17.18
N TYR A 275 -3.00 -4.60 16.21
CA TYR A 275 -3.47 -4.30 14.86
C TYR A 275 -4.96 -3.90 14.86
N GLY A 276 -5.28 -2.79 14.22
CA GLY A 276 -6.66 -2.32 14.02
C GLY A 276 -7.33 -1.74 15.27
N ILE A 277 -6.63 -1.68 16.41
CA ILE A 277 -7.19 -1.12 17.65
C ILE A 277 -6.84 0.37 17.71
N PRO A 278 -7.82 1.29 17.76
CA PRO A 278 -7.56 2.72 17.90
C PRO A 278 -6.78 3.03 19.19
N THR A 279 -5.99 4.10 19.16
CA THR A 279 -5.28 4.63 20.32
C THR A 279 -5.60 6.10 20.47
N PRO A 280 -5.55 6.69 21.67
CA PRO A 280 -5.75 8.13 21.86
C PRO A 280 -4.86 8.95 20.91
N ALA A 281 -3.60 8.56 20.73
CA ALA A 281 -2.68 9.24 19.82
C ALA A 281 -3.10 9.13 18.36
N SER A 282 -3.64 7.97 17.92
CA SER A 282 -4.13 7.83 16.54
C SER A 282 -5.43 8.59 16.31
N GLU A 283 -6.32 8.66 17.30
CA GLU A 283 -7.58 9.41 17.22
C GLU A 283 -7.33 10.93 17.18
N GLU A 284 -6.43 11.42 18.03
CA GLU A 284 -5.98 12.81 17.99
C GLU A 284 -5.35 13.16 16.64
N ALA A 285 -4.49 12.30 16.12
CA ALA A 285 -3.84 12.48 14.83
C ALA A 285 -4.85 12.51 13.66
N VAL A 286 -5.88 11.66 13.70
CA VAL A 286 -6.98 11.65 12.72
C VAL A 286 -7.76 12.96 12.76
N ALA A 287 -8.14 13.42 13.98
CA ALA A 287 -8.86 14.67 14.16
C ALA A 287 -8.04 15.89 13.69
N MET A 288 -6.76 15.92 14.04
CA MET A 288 -5.85 17.00 13.66
C MET A 288 -5.64 17.05 12.14
N ALA A 289 -5.40 15.90 11.48
CA ALA A 289 -5.20 15.86 10.04
C ALA A 289 -6.45 16.32 9.28
N ARG A 290 -7.64 15.96 9.76
CA ARG A 290 -8.90 16.44 9.19
C ARG A 290 -9.05 17.96 9.30
N THR A 291 -8.75 18.51 10.48
CA THR A 291 -8.94 19.94 10.75
C THR A 291 -7.90 20.82 10.07
N LEU A 292 -6.63 20.39 10.05
CA LEU A 292 -5.51 21.23 9.58
C LEU A 292 -5.17 20.99 8.11
N LEU A 293 -5.44 19.79 7.58
CA LEU A 293 -4.91 19.36 6.28
C LEU A 293 -6.00 18.92 5.30
N ASP A 294 -7.27 18.89 5.75
CA ASP A 294 -8.39 18.30 4.99
C ASP A 294 -8.09 16.87 4.49
N LEU A 295 -7.33 16.11 5.29
CA LEU A 295 -6.99 14.72 4.99
C LEU A 295 -7.82 13.76 5.83
N GLN A 296 -8.46 12.81 5.17
CA GLN A 296 -9.10 11.68 5.85
C GLN A 296 -8.04 10.63 6.18
N LEU A 297 -7.87 10.36 7.47
CA LEU A 297 -7.03 9.29 7.97
C LEU A 297 -7.89 8.22 8.65
N GLU A 298 -7.34 7.03 8.83
CA GLU A 298 -7.95 5.96 9.63
C GLU A 298 -6.96 5.47 10.71
N ASN A 299 -7.48 4.88 11.77
CA ASN A 299 -6.71 4.61 12.98
C ASN A 299 -5.66 3.49 12.85
N THR A 300 -5.76 2.61 11.84
CA THR A 300 -4.89 1.42 11.74
C THR A 300 -3.51 1.74 11.14
N TYR A 301 -3.48 2.52 10.06
CA TYR A 301 -2.26 2.81 9.28
C TYR A 301 -1.90 4.28 9.30
N THR A 302 -2.78 5.10 8.73
CA THR A 302 -2.47 6.50 8.42
C THR A 302 -2.50 7.39 9.65
N GLY A 303 -3.43 7.21 10.55
CA GLY A 303 -3.50 7.94 11.83
C GLY A 303 -2.29 7.62 12.72
N ARG A 304 -1.90 6.34 12.83
CA ARG A 304 -0.68 5.95 13.59
C ARG A 304 0.59 6.54 12.97
N THR A 305 0.65 6.60 11.64
CA THR A 305 1.79 7.19 10.95
C THR A 305 1.87 8.69 11.20
N PHE A 306 0.73 9.36 11.18
CA PHE A 306 0.66 10.79 11.48
C PHE A 306 0.93 11.08 12.97
N ALA A 307 0.44 10.24 13.89
CA ALA A 307 0.78 10.33 15.32
C ALA A 307 2.29 10.19 15.58
N SER A 308 2.97 9.30 14.86
CA SER A 308 4.45 9.21 14.89
C SER A 308 5.11 10.52 14.43
N LEU A 309 4.55 11.17 13.42
CA LEU A 309 5.05 12.44 12.92
C LEU A 309 4.86 13.58 13.93
N LEU A 310 3.69 13.68 14.56
CA LEU A 310 3.39 14.72 15.56
C LEU A 310 4.32 14.67 16.77
N ARG A 311 4.87 13.50 17.09
CA ARG A 311 5.81 13.30 18.20
C ARG A 311 7.27 13.56 17.82
N ASP A 312 7.55 13.86 16.54
CA ASP A 312 8.92 14.10 16.10
C ASP A 312 9.38 15.51 16.47
N THR A 313 10.48 15.57 17.18
CA THR A 313 11.15 16.82 17.57
C THR A 313 12.48 17.01 16.82
N SER A 314 12.83 16.10 15.91
CA SER A 314 14.06 16.23 15.13
C SER A 314 13.98 17.39 14.14
N PRO A 315 15.13 18.08 13.87
CA PRO A 315 15.14 19.22 12.97
C PRO A 315 14.78 18.89 11.53
N GLY A 316 14.24 19.86 10.82
CA GLY A 316 14.11 19.89 9.37
C GLY A 316 12.68 19.76 8.87
N PRO A 317 12.47 19.91 7.57
CA PRO A 317 11.19 19.59 6.96
C PRO A 317 10.89 18.10 7.08
N HIS A 318 9.64 17.75 7.33
CA HIS A 318 9.18 16.37 7.40
C HIS A 318 8.17 16.10 6.29
N LEU A 319 8.23 14.91 5.68
CA LEU A 319 7.25 14.49 4.71
C LEU A 319 6.39 13.35 5.28
N TYR A 320 5.09 13.57 5.26
CA TYR A 320 4.08 12.55 5.50
C TYR A 320 3.63 11.95 4.17
N TRP A 321 3.83 10.64 3.99
CA TRP A 321 3.34 9.94 2.80
C TRP A 321 1.95 9.39 3.08
N HIS A 322 0.93 10.08 2.56
CA HIS A 322 -0.45 9.68 2.72
C HIS A 322 -0.79 8.50 1.81
N THR A 323 -1.32 7.42 2.39
CA THR A 323 -1.48 6.13 1.70
C THR A 323 -2.90 5.59 1.68
N LEU A 324 -3.85 6.24 2.35
CA LEU A 324 -5.25 5.84 2.39
C LEU A 324 -5.97 6.32 1.13
N ASN A 325 -6.83 5.47 0.57
CA ASN A 325 -7.78 5.88 -0.45
C ASN A 325 -8.70 7.00 0.07
N GLN A 326 -8.86 8.05 -0.72
CA GLN A 326 -9.74 9.18 -0.40
C GLN A 326 -11.09 9.11 -1.17
N ARG A 327 -11.27 8.13 -2.05
CA ARG A 327 -12.53 7.94 -2.77
C ARG A 327 -13.58 7.34 -1.84
N PRO A 328 -14.84 7.80 -1.89
CA PRO A 328 -15.94 7.25 -1.10
C PRO A 328 -16.14 5.76 -1.37
N LEU A 329 -16.26 4.95 -0.31
CA LEU A 329 -16.49 3.50 -0.44
C LEU A 329 -17.90 3.18 -0.95
N GLU A 330 -18.84 4.06 -0.69
CA GLU A 330 -20.24 3.95 -1.12
C GLU A 330 -20.35 3.79 -2.65
N ALA A 331 -19.48 4.44 -3.40
CA ALA A 331 -19.42 4.32 -4.85
C ALA A 331 -19.04 2.89 -5.34
N LEU A 332 -18.47 2.08 -4.48
CA LEU A 332 -18.08 0.69 -4.77
C LEU A 332 -19.11 -0.33 -4.28
N ILE A 333 -20.06 0.08 -3.43
CA ILE A 333 -21.11 -0.78 -2.89
C ILE A 333 -22.28 -0.79 -3.87
N ARG A 334 -22.45 -1.90 -4.59
CA ARG A 334 -23.55 -2.11 -5.55
C ARG A 334 -24.74 -2.81 -4.92
N ASP A 335 -24.46 -3.70 -3.97
CA ASP A 335 -25.43 -4.38 -3.15
C ASP A 335 -25.16 -4.08 -1.68
N PRO A 336 -26.08 -3.38 -1.00
CA PRO A 336 -25.93 -3.07 0.41
C PRO A 336 -26.08 -4.30 1.32
N ARG A 337 -26.65 -5.41 0.81
CA ARG A 337 -26.86 -6.67 1.53
C ARG A 337 -26.40 -7.88 0.69
N PRO A 338 -25.09 -7.96 0.38
CA PRO A 338 -24.60 -9.06 -0.42
C PRO A 338 -24.81 -10.39 0.33
N ALA A 339 -25.10 -11.46 -0.41
CA ALA A 339 -25.10 -12.79 0.15
C ALA A 339 -23.67 -13.19 0.57
N LEU A 340 -23.45 -13.33 1.86
CA LEU A 340 -22.15 -13.66 2.43
C LEU A 340 -22.21 -15.01 3.15
N PRO A 341 -21.11 -15.79 3.18
CA PRO A 341 -21.00 -16.97 4.03
C PRO A 341 -21.32 -16.66 5.50
N GLU A 342 -21.89 -17.63 6.22
CA GLU A 342 -22.30 -17.47 7.63
C GLU A 342 -21.17 -16.96 8.55
N ALA A 343 -19.92 -17.33 8.25
CA ALA A 343 -18.75 -16.86 8.99
C ALA A 343 -18.60 -15.31 9.01
N TYR A 344 -19.28 -14.58 8.13
CA TYR A 344 -19.28 -13.12 8.12
C TYR A 344 -20.45 -12.50 8.92
N ALA A 345 -21.29 -13.28 9.58
CA ALA A 345 -22.41 -12.77 10.38
C ALA A 345 -22.04 -11.64 11.36
N PRO A 346 -20.86 -11.64 12.04
CA PRO A 346 -20.44 -10.55 12.92
C PRO A 346 -20.23 -9.21 12.21
N TYR A 347 -20.14 -9.21 10.88
CA TYR A 347 -19.82 -8.02 10.06
C TYR A 347 -21.01 -7.50 9.24
N ILE A 348 -22.19 -8.12 9.37
CA ILE A 348 -23.41 -7.73 8.61
C ILE A 348 -24.25 -6.74 9.39
#